data_c96a05e2b7b4ae850404ed1828dc4c6e
#
_entry.id   c96a05e2b7b4ae850404ed1828dc4c6e
#
_cell.length_a   1.000
_cell.length_b   1.000
_cell.length_c   1.000
_cell.angle_alpha   90.00
_cell.angle_beta   90.00
_cell.angle_gamma   90.00
#
_symmetry.space_group_name_H-M   'P 1'
#
loop_
_entity.id
_entity.type
_entity.pdbx_description
1 polymer ?
#
loop_
_entity_poly.entity_id
_entity_poly.type
_entity_poly.pdbx_seq_one_letter_code
_entity_poly.pdbx_strand_id
1 'polypeptide(L)'
;MTIERLNMVVGIATAGRREILSKALELLASQSRPPDRLLISRMASSDVDEASLARFPASTLVLDGATGLTAQRNKILSVANDADIVVFFDDDFFACDNYLSNLERLFTAHPKIVAATGRVLADGASGPGLSAEEGMRILGSRSTEESDGDKFFECDGTYGCNMAFRAAPIRLHKILFDENLPFYGWQEDIDFSRQLARHGLIVKANNLQGVHLGTKLGRTSGVRFGYSQIANPVYLIRKGTMSWKRAANLMWRNVAANLARSFSPEPWIDRRGRLRGNMLAVIDLARGRSSPRRILQLS
;
A
#
# COMPACT_ATOMS: atom_id res chain seq x y z
N MET A 1 34.12 -11.84 -2.62
CA MET A 1 33.33 -10.75 -3.21
C MET A 1 32.58 -10.09 -2.08
N THR A 2 32.89 -8.86 -1.76
CA THR A 2 32.10 -8.06 -0.82
C THR A 2 30.74 -7.83 -1.50
N ILE A 3 29.67 -8.38 -0.93
CA ILE A 3 28.31 -8.09 -1.39
C ILE A 3 28.08 -6.60 -1.09
N GLU A 4 27.96 -5.80 -2.13
CA GLU A 4 27.67 -4.38 -1.99
C GLU A 4 26.28 -4.23 -1.35
N ARG A 5 26.21 -3.49 -0.24
CA ARG A 5 24.97 -3.26 0.50
C ARG A 5 24.03 -2.40 -0.34
N LEU A 6 22.78 -2.82 -0.54
CA LEU A 6 21.78 -2.08 -1.30
C LEU A 6 21.31 -0.85 -0.52
N ASN A 7 21.28 0.31 -1.19
CA ASN A 7 20.70 1.54 -0.62
C ASN A 7 19.17 1.41 -0.59
N MET A 8 18.62 1.27 0.62
CA MET A 8 17.20 1.02 0.86
C MET A 8 16.51 2.24 1.48
N VAL A 9 15.56 2.78 0.76
CA VAL A 9 14.74 3.91 1.18
C VAL A 9 13.35 3.42 1.55
N VAL A 10 12.90 3.72 2.80
CA VAL A 10 11.51 3.47 3.22
C VAL A 10 10.70 4.72 3.05
N GLY A 11 9.55 4.63 2.39
CA GLY A 11 8.59 5.68 2.17
C GLY A 11 7.26 5.40 2.87
N ILE A 12 6.73 6.37 3.62
CA ILE A 12 5.44 6.27 4.30
C ILE A 12 4.59 7.49 3.92
N ALA A 13 3.38 7.23 3.42
CA ALA A 13 2.36 8.24 3.23
C ALA A 13 1.44 8.24 4.45
N THR A 14 1.15 9.42 5.03
CA THR A 14 0.30 9.50 6.23
C THR A 14 -0.69 10.66 6.18
N ALA A 15 -1.84 10.48 6.84
CA ALA A 15 -2.86 11.50 7.01
C ALA A 15 -3.73 11.20 8.24
N GLY A 16 -3.69 12.05 9.28
CA GLY A 16 -4.55 11.96 10.46
C GLY A 16 -4.30 10.76 11.38
N ARG A 17 -3.09 10.15 11.36
CA ARG A 17 -2.78 8.90 12.10
C ARG A 17 -1.49 8.97 12.91
N ARG A 18 -1.18 10.14 13.45
CA ARG A 18 0.07 10.44 14.16
C ARG A 18 0.50 9.37 15.17
N GLU A 19 -0.41 8.93 16.06
CA GLU A 19 -0.09 7.98 17.12
C GLU A 19 0.27 6.59 16.58
N ILE A 20 -0.46 6.14 15.57
CA ILE A 20 -0.22 4.85 14.92
C ILE A 20 1.09 4.87 14.16
N LEU A 21 1.34 5.94 13.41
CA LEU A 21 2.60 6.16 12.72
C LEU A 21 3.78 6.14 13.70
N SER A 22 3.68 6.82 14.87
CA SER A 22 4.75 6.82 15.87
C SER A 22 5.11 5.40 16.31
N LYS A 23 4.11 4.53 16.55
CA LYS A 23 4.35 3.12 16.90
C LYS A 23 4.94 2.32 15.73
N ALA A 24 4.50 2.56 14.50
CA ALA A 24 5.09 1.93 13.32
C ALA A 24 6.57 2.34 13.15
N LEU A 25 6.90 3.60 13.43
CA LEU A 25 8.28 4.10 13.38
C LEU A 25 9.17 3.49 14.49
N GLU A 26 8.65 3.25 15.68
CA GLU A 26 9.37 2.55 16.75
C GLU A 26 9.78 1.13 16.29
N LEU A 27 8.85 0.38 15.69
CA LEU A 27 9.12 -0.95 15.14
C LEU A 27 10.07 -0.90 13.93
N LEU A 28 9.96 0.12 13.10
CA LEU A 28 10.86 0.31 11.97
C LEU A 28 12.28 0.69 12.43
N ALA A 29 12.41 1.45 13.50
CA ALA A 29 13.69 1.80 14.10
C ALA A 29 14.41 0.58 14.72
N SER A 30 13.65 -0.44 15.15
CA SER A 30 14.18 -1.69 15.73
C SER A 30 14.52 -2.77 14.70
N GLN A 31 14.42 -2.48 13.40
CA GLN A 31 14.77 -3.44 12.36
C GLN A 31 16.24 -3.90 12.49
N SER A 32 16.50 -5.20 12.34
CA SER A 32 17.85 -5.78 12.33
C SER A 32 18.75 -5.20 11.22
N ARG A 33 18.13 -4.69 10.17
CA ARG A 33 18.72 -3.87 9.12
C ARG A 33 17.89 -2.59 8.98
N PRO A 34 18.28 -1.46 9.62
CA PRO A 34 17.58 -0.19 9.45
C PRO A 34 17.62 0.28 8.00
N PRO A 35 16.62 1.03 7.52
CA PRO A 35 16.69 1.66 6.21
C PRO A 35 17.85 2.66 6.16
N ASP A 36 18.36 2.97 4.98
CA ASP A 36 19.38 4.01 4.83
C ASP A 36 18.76 5.40 4.92
N ARG A 37 17.49 5.52 4.47
CA ARG A 37 16.70 6.76 4.60
C ARG A 37 15.23 6.44 4.86
N LEU A 38 14.58 7.34 5.61
CA LEU A 38 13.14 7.36 5.84
C LEU A 38 12.53 8.61 5.21
N LEU A 39 11.55 8.42 4.33
CA LEU A 39 10.81 9.51 3.67
C LEU A 39 9.35 9.45 4.12
N ILE A 40 8.84 10.52 4.70
CA ILE A 40 7.44 10.60 5.13
C ILE A 40 6.75 11.70 4.35
N SER A 41 5.70 11.36 3.61
CA SER A 41 4.83 12.35 2.99
C SER A 41 3.57 12.51 3.84
N ARG A 42 3.38 13.73 4.39
CA ARG A 42 2.24 14.08 5.27
C ARG A 42 1.31 15.09 4.61
N MET A 43 0.04 15.07 5.01
CA MET A 43 -0.94 16.07 4.59
C MET A 43 -0.93 17.31 5.49
N ALA A 44 -0.73 17.12 6.79
CA ALA A 44 -0.66 18.21 7.78
C ALA A 44 0.53 18.01 8.71
N SER A 45 1.04 19.11 9.29
CA SER A 45 2.16 19.06 10.25
C SER A 45 1.81 18.21 11.48
N SER A 46 0.54 18.18 11.88
CA SER A 46 0.04 17.37 13.00
C SER A 46 0.08 15.86 12.75
N ASP A 47 0.28 15.40 11.52
CA ASP A 47 0.27 13.98 11.17
C ASP A 47 1.52 13.22 11.64
N VAL A 48 2.57 13.95 12.02
CA VAL A 48 3.87 13.38 12.40
C VAL A 48 4.29 13.92 13.77
N ASP A 49 4.89 13.05 14.57
CA ASP A 49 5.53 13.42 15.83
C ASP A 49 7.02 13.70 15.64
N GLU A 50 7.43 14.95 15.76
CA GLU A 50 8.81 15.40 15.59
C GLU A 50 9.77 14.68 16.56
N ALA A 51 9.31 14.38 17.79
CA ALA A 51 10.14 13.68 18.77
C ALA A 51 10.41 12.22 18.38
N SER A 52 9.47 11.57 17.72
CA SER A 52 9.65 10.21 17.15
C SER A 52 10.65 10.23 16.01
N LEU A 53 10.60 11.26 15.15
CA LEU A 53 11.55 11.42 14.05
C LEU A 53 12.98 11.69 14.53
N ALA A 54 13.16 12.55 15.53
CA ALA A 54 14.47 12.89 16.06
C ALA A 54 15.21 11.68 16.65
N ARG A 55 14.48 10.63 17.03
CA ARG A 55 15.05 9.38 17.58
C ARG A 55 15.23 8.28 16.54
N PHE A 56 14.81 8.52 15.30
CA PHE A 56 14.93 7.51 14.25
C PHE A 56 16.38 7.31 13.82
N PRO A 57 16.88 6.07 13.69
CA PRO A 57 18.32 5.79 13.52
C PRO A 57 18.88 6.11 12.13
N ALA A 58 18.03 6.45 11.15
CA ALA A 58 18.43 6.76 9.79
C ALA A 58 18.08 8.21 9.41
N SER A 59 18.68 8.72 8.35
CA SER A 59 18.34 10.04 7.80
C SER A 59 16.86 10.11 7.44
N THR A 60 16.15 11.10 7.96
CA THR A 60 14.71 11.27 7.79
C THR A 60 14.40 12.57 7.07
N LEU A 61 13.50 12.50 6.09
CA LEU A 61 12.98 13.67 5.36
C LEU A 61 11.45 13.64 5.37
N VAL A 62 10.84 14.74 5.83
CA VAL A 62 9.40 14.96 5.80
C VAL A 62 9.04 15.82 4.60
N LEU A 63 8.03 15.40 3.85
CA LEU A 63 7.58 16.01 2.60
C LEU A 63 6.13 16.48 2.75
N ASP A 64 5.90 17.75 2.54
CA ASP A 64 4.58 18.40 2.65
C ASP A 64 3.90 18.61 1.30
N GLY A 65 2.59 18.79 1.30
CA GLY A 65 1.82 19.39 0.20
C GLY A 65 1.27 18.43 -0.87
N ALA A 66 1.43 17.12 -0.72
CA ALA A 66 0.78 16.17 -1.61
C ALA A 66 -0.55 15.69 -1.01
N THR A 67 -1.63 15.73 -1.81
CA THR A 67 -2.97 15.30 -1.38
C THR A 67 -3.38 14.01 -2.09
N GLY A 68 -3.69 12.98 -1.32
CA GLY A 68 -4.03 11.65 -1.80
C GLY A 68 -2.83 10.71 -1.88
N LEU A 69 -3.10 9.41 -1.71
CA LEU A 69 -2.08 8.38 -1.53
C LEU A 69 -1.09 8.30 -2.72
N THR A 70 -1.61 8.34 -3.95
CA THR A 70 -0.81 8.27 -5.17
C THR A 70 0.15 9.47 -5.30
N ALA A 71 -0.33 10.68 -5.03
CA ALA A 71 0.49 11.89 -5.08
C ALA A 71 1.54 11.91 -3.95
N GLN A 72 1.20 11.46 -2.74
CA GLN A 72 2.14 11.32 -1.64
C GLN A 72 3.26 10.33 -1.96
N ARG A 73 2.93 9.16 -2.55
CA ARG A 73 3.94 8.18 -2.97
C ARG A 73 4.80 8.69 -4.14
N ASN A 74 4.22 9.42 -5.09
CA ASN A 74 5.00 10.07 -6.15
C ASN A 74 5.96 11.13 -5.61
N LYS A 75 5.54 11.89 -4.59
CA LYS A 75 6.41 12.84 -3.91
C LYS A 75 7.61 12.15 -3.26
N ILE A 76 7.39 10.99 -2.63
CA ILE A 76 8.47 10.15 -2.10
C ILE A 76 9.40 9.67 -3.22
N LEU A 77 8.86 9.14 -4.32
CA LEU A 77 9.66 8.69 -5.47
C LEU A 77 10.52 9.82 -6.05
N SER A 78 10.03 11.06 -6.08
CA SER A 78 10.74 12.20 -6.64
C SER A 78 12.04 12.57 -5.90
N VAL A 79 12.20 12.13 -4.64
CA VAL A 79 13.39 12.38 -3.82
C VAL A 79 14.17 11.11 -3.45
N ALA A 80 13.72 9.94 -3.92
CA ALA A 80 14.38 8.64 -3.72
C ALA A 80 15.32 8.27 -4.88
N ASN A 81 15.96 9.25 -5.51
CA ASN A 81 16.71 9.06 -6.76
C ASN A 81 17.97 8.20 -6.63
N ASP A 82 18.55 8.13 -5.44
CA ASP A 82 19.75 7.37 -5.10
C ASP A 82 19.47 5.95 -4.59
N ALA A 83 18.19 5.59 -4.40
CA ALA A 83 17.81 4.27 -3.90
C ALA A 83 18.10 3.15 -4.90
N ASP A 84 18.52 1.99 -4.40
CA ASP A 84 18.48 0.71 -5.11
C ASP A 84 17.12 0.04 -4.93
N ILE A 85 16.56 0.15 -3.71
CA ILE A 85 15.24 -0.35 -3.35
C ILE A 85 14.43 0.75 -2.70
N VAL A 86 13.19 0.94 -3.16
CA VAL A 86 12.18 1.76 -2.49
C VAL A 86 11.14 0.84 -1.87
N VAL A 87 10.95 0.97 -0.55
CA VAL A 87 9.95 0.23 0.22
C VAL A 87 8.84 1.20 0.61
N PHE A 88 7.59 0.84 0.32
CA PHE A 88 6.44 1.56 0.84
C PHE A 88 5.75 0.74 1.93
N PHE A 89 5.62 1.32 3.10
CA PHE A 89 4.73 0.85 4.14
C PHE A 89 3.56 1.82 4.32
N ASP A 90 2.39 1.29 4.62
CA ASP A 90 1.32 2.12 5.16
C ASP A 90 1.66 2.54 6.60
N ASP A 91 1.15 3.67 7.04
CA ASP A 91 1.40 4.24 8.35
C ASP A 91 0.88 3.37 9.52
N ASP A 92 0.08 2.34 9.20
CA ASP A 92 -0.47 1.33 10.11
C ASP A 92 -0.02 -0.11 9.77
N PHE A 93 1.11 -0.25 9.07
CA PHE A 93 1.77 -1.54 8.86
C PHE A 93 2.91 -1.75 9.84
N PHE A 94 2.81 -2.78 10.66
CA PHE A 94 3.82 -3.18 11.65
C PHE A 94 4.69 -4.29 11.08
N ALA A 95 5.88 -3.95 10.61
CA ALA A 95 6.83 -4.90 10.04
C ALA A 95 7.52 -5.72 11.14
N CYS A 96 7.76 -7.01 10.89
CA CYS A 96 8.62 -7.82 11.75
C CYS A 96 10.06 -7.31 11.72
N ASP A 97 10.80 -7.52 12.79
CA ASP A 97 12.16 -7.03 13.04
C ASP A 97 13.20 -7.38 11.95
N ASN A 98 12.99 -8.47 11.24
CA ASN A 98 13.86 -8.95 10.17
C ASN A 98 13.33 -8.65 8.75
N TYR A 99 12.28 -7.83 8.61
CA TYR A 99 11.65 -7.58 7.31
C TYR A 99 12.64 -7.00 6.29
N LEU A 100 13.34 -5.93 6.65
CA LEU A 100 14.26 -5.24 5.73
C LEU A 100 15.52 -6.05 5.44
N SER A 101 16.04 -6.82 6.39
CA SER A 101 17.18 -7.72 6.15
C SER A 101 16.82 -8.87 5.22
N ASN A 102 15.62 -9.44 5.38
CA ASN A 102 15.10 -10.47 4.47
C ASN A 102 14.87 -9.91 3.06
N LEU A 103 14.35 -8.69 2.98
CA LEU A 103 14.13 -8.00 1.72
C LEU A 103 15.44 -7.75 0.95
N GLU A 104 16.49 -7.26 1.64
CA GLU A 104 17.81 -7.05 1.04
C GLU A 104 18.37 -8.37 0.49
N ARG A 105 18.31 -9.48 1.26
CA ARG A 105 18.72 -10.80 0.79
C ARG A 105 17.95 -11.26 -0.45
N LEU A 106 16.63 -11.09 -0.45
CA LEU A 106 15.76 -11.44 -1.58
C LEU A 106 16.19 -10.73 -2.86
N PHE A 107 16.33 -9.40 -2.80
CA PHE A 107 16.70 -8.60 -3.98
C PHE A 107 18.14 -8.84 -4.42
N THR A 108 19.06 -9.11 -3.49
CA THR A 108 20.46 -9.45 -3.81
C THR A 108 20.56 -10.81 -4.50
N ALA A 109 19.87 -11.83 -3.95
CA ALA A 109 19.92 -13.19 -4.50
C ALA A 109 19.17 -13.33 -5.84
N HIS A 110 18.18 -12.48 -6.10
CA HIS A 110 17.30 -12.59 -7.26
C HIS A 110 17.20 -11.27 -8.06
N PRO A 111 18.20 -10.96 -8.92
CA PRO A 111 18.24 -9.70 -9.68
C PRO A 111 17.04 -9.48 -10.62
N LYS A 112 16.35 -10.55 -11.01
CA LYS A 112 15.14 -10.48 -11.86
C LYS A 112 13.89 -10.02 -11.12
N ILE A 113 13.89 -10.01 -9.78
CA ILE A 113 12.77 -9.49 -8.99
C ILE A 113 12.79 -7.96 -9.05
N VAL A 114 11.71 -7.36 -9.54
CA VAL A 114 11.52 -5.90 -9.61
C VAL A 114 10.52 -5.40 -8.57
N ALA A 115 9.65 -6.27 -8.05
CA ALA A 115 8.71 -5.93 -7.01
C ALA A 115 8.49 -7.11 -6.06
N ALA A 116 8.34 -6.81 -4.77
CA ALA A 116 8.03 -7.79 -3.75
C ALA A 116 6.96 -7.27 -2.78
N THR A 117 6.15 -8.18 -2.26
CA THR A 117 5.24 -7.95 -1.13
C THR A 117 5.37 -9.09 -0.13
N GLY A 118 5.04 -8.83 1.13
CA GLY A 118 5.16 -9.81 2.19
C GLY A 118 3.85 -10.53 2.54
N ARG A 119 3.95 -11.43 3.50
CA ARG A 119 2.82 -12.10 4.15
C ARG A 119 2.29 -11.22 5.28
N VAL A 120 1.03 -10.82 5.19
CA VAL A 120 0.33 -10.15 6.28
C VAL A 120 -0.17 -11.22 7.25
N LEU A 121 0.36 -11.23 8.48
CA LEU A 121 0.03 -12.22 9.52
C LEU A 121 -1.39 -12.03 10.04
N ALA A 122 -1.81 -10.76 10.17
CA ALA A 122 -3.17 -10.39 10.48
C ALA A 122 -3.51 -9.08 9.75
N ASP A 123 -4.71 -9.02 9.16
CA ASP A 123 -5.17 -7.90 8.35
C ASP A 123 -6.48 -7.34 8.87
N GLY A 124 -6.43 -6.19 9.53
CA GLY A 124 -7.59 -5.46 10.02
C GLY A 124 -8.40 -4.74 8.94
N ALA A 125 -7.93 -4.71 7.69
CA ALA A 125 -8.59 -3.93 6.62
C ALA A 125 -10.02 -4.39 6.34
N SER A 126 -10.29 -5.68 6.44
CA SER A 126 -11.62 -6.29 6.19
C SER A 126 -12.55 -6.27 7.40
N GLY A 127 -11.99 -6.15 8.61
CA GLY A 127 -12.70 -6.16 9.89
C GLY A 127 -12.87 -4.76 10.49
N PRO A 128 -13.08 -4.66 11.82
CA PRO A 128 -13.15 -3.39 12.56
C PRO A 128 -11.82 -2.63 12.60
N GLY A 129 -10.73 -3.27 12.25
CA GLY A 129 -9.35 -2.86 12.49
C GLY A 129 -8.77 -3.62 13.67
N LEU A 130 -7.45 -3.55 13.83
CA LEU A 130 -6.73 -4.08 14.99
C LEU A 130 -6.21 -2.89 15.80
N SER A 131 -6.14 -3.03 17.12
CA SER A 131 -5.42 -2.07 17.94
C SER A 131 -3.90 -2.24 17.77
N ALA A 132 -3.14 -1.23 18.15
CA ALA A 132 -1.68 -1.31 18.11
C ALA A 132 -1.15 -2.42 19.04
N GLU A 133 -1.78 -2.58 20.21
CA GLU A 133 -1.47 -3.61 21.20
C GLU A 133 -1.73 -5.03 20.64
N GLU A 134 -2.85 -5.23 19.94
CA GLU A 134 -3.15 -6.49 19.25
C GLU A 134 -2.13 -6.77 18.15
N GLY A 135 -1.77 -5.76 17.36
CA GLY A 135 -0.74 -5.86 16.33
C GLY A 135 0.62 -6.28 16.90
N MET A 136 1.07 -5.63 17.95
CA MET A 136 2.32 -5.96 18.65
C MET A 136 2.29 -7.37 19.26
N ARG A 137 1.17 -7.77 19.87
CA ARG A 137 1.00 -9.12 20.41
C ARG A 137 1.12 -10.19 19.34
N ILE A 138 0.51 -9.98 18.17
CA ILE A 138 0.61 -10.92 17.04
C ILE A 138 2.04 -11.01 16.53
N LEU A 139 2.76 -9.89 16.40
CA LEU A 139 4.17 -9.90 16.04
C LEU A 139 5.03 -10.67 17.05
N GLY A 140 4.80 -10.46 18.35
CA GLY A 140 5.54 -11.14 19.43
C GLY A 140 5.22 -12.63 19.59
N SER A 141 4.02 -13.07 19.20
CA SER A 141 3.62 -14.49 19.23
C SER A 141 4.06 -15.29 18.01
N ARG A 142 4.72 -14.64 17.05
CA ARG A 142 5.25 -15.27 15.84
C ARG A 142 6.20 -16.41 16.18
N SER A 143 5.95 -17.61 15.69
CA SER A 143 6.93 -18.70 15.68
C SER A 143 8.02 -18.39 14.65
N THR A 144 9.29 -18.44 15.07
CA THR A 144 10.44 -18.33 14.16
C THR A 144 10.54 -19.53 13.21
N GLU A 145 9.91 -20.65 13.58
CA GLU A 145 9.86 -21.89 12.78
C GLU A 145 8.83 -21.82 11.63
N GLU A 146 7.82 -20.91 11.71
CA GLU A 146 6.85 -20.71 10.63
C GLU A 146 7.38 -19.86 9.46
N SER A 147 8.60 -19.38 9.50
CA SER A 147 9.22 -18.80 8.31
C SER A 147 9.54 -19.96 7.35
N ASP A 148 8.72 -20.12 6.33
CA ASP A 148 8.88 -21.09 5.21
C ASP A 148 10.20 -20.83 4.42
N GLY A 149 11.24 -20.37 5.10
CA GLY A 149 12.54 -20.00 4.55
C GLY A 149 12.43 -18.86 3.52
N ASP A 150 13.34 -18.85 2.58
CA ASP A 150 13.41 -17.85 1.50
C ASP A 150 12.44 -18.16 0.34
N LYS A 151 11.30 -18.85 0.62
CA LYS A 151 10.30 -19.18 -0.41
C LYS A 151 9.53 -17.94 -0.82
N PHE A 152 9.39 -17.75 -2.13
CA PHE A 152 8.54 -16.74 -2.74
C PHE A 152 7.75 -17.34 -3.91
N PHE A 153 6.68 -16.67 -4.28
CA PHE A 153 5.79 -17.07 -5.38
C PHE A 153 5.55 -15.86 -6.28
N GLU A 154 5.48 -16.08 -7.58
CA GLU A 154 5.05 -15.03 -8.50
C GLU A 154 3.60 -14.63 -8.20
N CYS A 155 3.32 -13.35 -8.30
CA CYS A 155 1.99 -12.80 -8.10
C CYS A 155 1.68 -11.65 -9.07
N ASP A 156 0.40 -11.32 -9.22
CA ASP A 156 -0.04 -10.30 -10.16
C ASP A 156 0.29 -8.86 -9.75
N GLY A 157 0.55 -8.62 -8.49
CA GLY A 157 0.87 -7.31 -7.94
C GLY A 157 1.17 -7.36 -6.46
N THR A 158 1.73 -6.28 -5.94
CA THR A 158 2.03 -6.11 -4.52
C THR A 158 0.78 -5.72 -3.74
N TYR A 159 0.85 -5.79 -2.42
CA TYR A 159 -0.21 -5.32 -1.53
C TYR A 159 0.17 -3.97 -0.92
N GLY A 160 -0.68 -2.97 -1.11
CA GLY A 160 -0.42 -1.56 -0.82
C GLY A 160 0.19 -1.25 0.53
N CYS A 161 -0.13 -2.03 1.57
CA CYS A 161 0.41 -1.80 2.92
C CYS A 161 1.88 -2.23 3.10
N ASN A 162 2.44 -3.06 2.20
CA ASN A 162 3.83 -3.51 2.24
C ASN A 162 4.35 -3.83 0.85
N MET A 163 4.94 -2.86 0.19
CA MET A 163 5.46 -2.97 -1.17
C MET A 163 6.93 -2.63 -1.21
N ALA A 164 7.72 -3.38 -1.95
CA ALA A 164 9.12 -3.06 -2.20
C ALA A 164 9.41 -3.16 -3.70
N PHE A 165 10.19 -2.23 -4.21
CA PHE A 165 10.46 -2.10 -5.63
C PHE A 165 11.95 -1.86 -5.89
N ARG A 166 12.51 -2.51 -6.91
CA ARG A 166 13.80 -2.12 -7.46
C ARG A 166 13.66 -0.75 -8.13
N ALA A 167 14.48 0.20 -7.72
CA ALA A 167 14.32 1.59 -8.14
C ALA A 167 14.81 1.86 -9.58
N ALA A 168 15.77 1.08 -10.09
CA ALA A 168 16.32 1.29 -11.41
C ALA A 168 15.27 1.32 -12.55
N PRO A 169 14.36 0.33 -12.69
CA PRO A 169 13.32 0.38 -13.72
C PRO A 169 12.33 1.55 -13.50
N ILE A 170 12.03 1.92 -12.25
CA ILE A 170 11.17 3.07 -11.94
C ILE A 170 11.77 4.35 -12.54
N ARG A 171 13.06 4.60 -12.27
CA ARG A 171 13.78 5.78 -12.79
C ARG A 171 13.91 5.76 -14.31
N LEU A 172 14.37 4.63 -14.84
CA LEU A 172 14.63 4.48 -16.28
C LEU A 172 13.39 4.71 -17.13
N HIS A 173 12.26 4.18 -16.69
CA HIS A 173 11.00 4.22 -17.43
C HIS A 173 10.03 5.28 -16.91
N LYS A 174 10.44 6.11 -15.92
CA LYS A 174 9.64 7.17 -15.30
C LYS A 174 8.27 6.66 -14.83
N ILE A 175 8.25 5.48 -14.21
CA ILE A 175 7.03 4.85 -13.71
C ILE A 175 6.55 5.60 -12.46
N LEU A 176 5.29 5.98 -12.44
CA LEU A 176 4.65 6.72 -11.36
C LEU A 176 3.33 6.06 -10.95
N PHE A 177 2.92 6.28 -9.70
CA PHE A 177 1.56 6.01 -9.27
C PHE A 177 0.59 6.91 -10.02
N ASP A 178 -0.55 6.37 -10.42
CA ASP A 178 -1.51 7.11 -11.25
C ASP A 178 -2.39 8.05 -10.41
N GLU A 179 -2.12 9.35 -10.48
CA GLU A 179 -2.87 10.38 -9.75
C GLU A 179 -4.30 10.59 -10.28
N ASN A 180 -4.69 9.92 -11.37
CA ASN A 180 -6.09 9.81 -11.74
C ASN A 180 -6.88 8.88 -10.80
N LEU A 181 -6.20 8.17 -9.90
CA LEU A 181 -6.79 7.40 -8.80
C LEU A 181 -6.73 8.26 -7.50
N PRO A 182 -7.68 9.19 -7.27
CA PRO A 182 -7.57 10.15 -6.18
C PRO A 182 -7.91 9.55 -4.80
N PHE A 183 -7.58 10.31 -3.73
CA PHE A 183 -7.77 9.95 -2.32
C PHE A 183 -7.04 8.67 -1.94
N TYR A 184 -7.79 7.61 -1.60
CA TYR A 184 -7.26 6.30 -1.22
C TYR A 184 -6.62 5.56 -2.40
N GLY A 185 -6.86 5.99 -3.65
CA GLY A 185 -6.23 5.41 -4.83
C GLY A 185 -6.56 3.95 -5.12
N TRP A 186 -7.68 3.42 -4.65
CA TRP A 186 -7.99 1.98 -4.66
C TRP A 186 -7.55 1.26 -5.93
N GLN A 187 -6.71 0.22 -5.81
CA GLN A 187 -6.00 -0.55 -6.86
C GLN A 187 -4.78 0.17 -7.47
N GLU A 188 -4.25 1.21 -6.83
CA GLU A 188 -3.03 1.90 -7.27
C GLU A 188 -1.78 1.00 -7.17
N ASP A 189 -1.77 0.11 -6.17
CA ASP A 189 -0.75 -0.91 -5.93
C ASP A 189 -0.66 -1.91 -7.09
N ILE A 190 -1.80 -2.38 -7.56
CA ILE A 190 -1.91 -3.25 -8.72
C ILE A 190 -1.48 -2.52 -10.00
N ASP A 191 -1.95 -1.28 -10.19
CA ASP A 191 -1.56 -0.48 -11.36
C ASP A 191 -0.06 -0.28 -11.43
N PHE A 192 0.55 0.17 -10.33
CA PHE A 192 1.99 0.42 -10.26
C PHE A 192 2.80 -0.86 -10.47
N SER A 193 2.42 -1.94 -9.80
CA SER A 193 3.07 -3.24 -9.96
C SER A 193 3.00 -3.74 -11.40
N ARG A 194 1.84 -3.61 -12.06
CA ARG A 194 1.67 -4.09 -13.44
C ARG A 194 2.44 -3.29 -14.47
N GLN A 195 2.73 -2.01 -14.19
CA GLN A 195 3.67 -1.23 -15.02
C GLN A 195 5.08 -1.82 -14.91
N LEU A 196 5.52 -2.22 -13.69
CA LEU A 196 6.82 -2.82 -13.44
C LEU A 196 6.95 -4.26 -13.94
N ALA A 197 5.87 -5.02 -14.04
CA ALA A 197 5.85 -6.42 -14.49
C ALA A 197 6.50 -6.65 -15.87
N ARG A 198 6.62 -5.60 -16.69
CA ARG A 198 7.31 -5.65 -18.00
C ARG A 198 8.84 -5.71 -17.88
N HIS A 199 9.37 -5.45 -16.69
CA HIS A 199 10.81 -5.31 -16.44
C HIS A 199 11.37 -6.40 -15.53
N GLY A 200 10.52 -7.31 -15.01
CA GLY A 200 10.94 -8.42 -14.17
C GLY A 200 9.81 -9.06 -13.39
N LEU A 201 10.16 -9.89 -12.41
CA LEU A 201 9.22 -10.66 -11.62
C LEU A 201 8.61 -9.82 -10.49
N ILE A 202 7.33 -10.03 -10.25
CA ILE A 202 6.62 -9.57 -9.06
C ILE A 202 6.38 -10.77 -8.17
N VAL A 203 6.78 -10.68 -6.91
CA VAL A 203 6.73 -11.84 -6.00
C VAL A 203 6.07 -11.51 -4.66
N LYS A 204 5.47 -12.54 -4.07
CA LYS A 204 5.09 -12.57 -2.66
C LYS A 204 6.07 -13.47 -1.92
N ALA A 205 6.80 -12.90 -0.94
CA ALA A 205 7.80 -13.62 -0.16
C ALA A 205 7.26 -13.92 1.26
N ASN A 206 7.37 -15.17 1.69
CA ASN A 206 6.79 -15.63 2.96
C ASN A 206 7.56 -15.15 4.19
N ASN A 207 8.86 -14.87 4.04
CA ASN A 207 9.73 -14.37 5.09
C ASN A 207 9.66 -12.84 5.30
N LEU A 208 8.96 -12.11 4.43
CA LEU A 208 8.63 -10.71 4.60
C LEU A 208 7.30 -10.62 5.37
N GLN A 209 7.35 -10.49 6.68
CA GLN A 209 6.14 -10.61 7.51
C GLN A 209 5.82 -9.31 8.24
N GLY A 210 4.53 -9.09 8.51
CA GLY A 210 4.06 -7.97 9.30
C GLY A 210 2.56 -8.05 9.57
N VAL A 211 2.05 -7.10 10.35
CA VAL A 211 0.63 -6.95 10.69
C VAL A 211 0.13 -5.64 10.11
N HIS A 212 -0.98 -5.68 9.42
CA HIS A 212 -1.68 -4.49 8.93
C HIS A 212 -2.86 -4.19 9.84
N LEU A 213 -2.82 -3.09 10.57
CA LEU A 213 -3.87 -2.75 11.54
C LEU A 213 -5.20 -2.43 10.86
N GLY A 214 -5.17 -1.93 9.63
CA GLY A 214 -6.37 -1.63 8.85
C GLY A 214 -7.23 -0.54 9.48
N THR A 215 -6.57 0.48 10.02
CA THR A 215 -7.17 1.61 10.74
C THR A 215 -8.30 2.26 9.96
N LYS A 216 -9.41 2.57 10.66
CA LYS A 216 -10.60 3.16 10.02
C LYS A 216 -10.58 4.69 9.94
N LEU A 217 -9.69 5.34 10.68
CA LEU A 217 -9.52 6.80 10.64
C LEU A 217 -9.08 7.28 9.25
N GLY A 218 -9.60 8.40 8.79
CA GLY A 218 -9.23 9.00 7.50
C GLY A 218 -9.78 8.29 6.26
N ARG A 219 -10.72 7.34 6.41
CA ARG A 219 -11.30 6.63 5.25
C ARG A 219 -12.23 7.50 4.42
N THR A 220 -12.19 7.27 3.12
CA THR A 220 -13.10 7.84 2.13
C THR A 220 -14.55 7.43 2.39
N SER A 221 -15.54 8.32 2.10
CA SER A 221 -16.97 8.02 2.25
C SER A 221 -17.39 6.76 1.48
N GLY A 222 -18.43 6.09 1.97
CA GLY A 222 -18.94 4.87 1.32
C GLY A 222 -19.29 5.09 -0.15
N VAL A 223 -19.90 6.24 -0.49
CA VAL A 223 -20.28 6.57 -1.87
C VAL A 223 -19.04 6.68 -2.77
N ARG A 224 -18.02 7.41 -2.35
CA ARG A 224 -16.77 7.57 -3.10
C ARG A 224 -16.07 6.23 -3.31
N PHE A 225 -15.94 5.45 -2.23
CA PHE A 225 -15.31 4.14 -2.31
C PHE A 225 -16.10 3.17 -3.19
N GLY A 226 -17.44 3.16 -3.07
CA GLY A 226 -18.31 2.35 -3.95
C GLY A 226 -18.16 2.72 -5.42
N TYR A 227 -18.11 4.02 -5.73
CA TYR A 227 -17.87 4.48 -7.10
C TYR A 227 -16.52 3.96 -7.63
N SER A 228 -15.46 4.05 -6.83
CA SER A 228 -14.13 3.55 -7.19
C SER A 228 -14.10 2.04 -7.45
N GLN A 229 -14.96 1.23 -6.77
CA GLN A 229 -15.05 -0.22 -6.98
C GLN A 229 -15.48 -0.63 -8.39
N ILE A 230 -16.05 0.28 -9.16
CA ILE A 230 -16.43 0.08 -10.57
C ILE A 230 -15.52 0.91 -11.48
N ALA A 231 -15.38 2.19 -11.21
CA ALA A 231 -14.69 3.11 -12.10
C ALA A 231 -13.19 2.83 -12.23
N ASN A 232 -12.50 2.47 -11.12
CA ASN A 232 -11.07 2.19 -11.16
C ASN A 232 -10.75 0.93 -11.98
N PRO A 233 -11.38 -0.25 -11.75
CA PRO A 233 -11.14 -1.42 -12.61
C PRO A 233 -11.40 -1.17 -14.09
N VAL A 234 -12.48 -0.46 -14.43
CA VAL A 234 -12.78 -0.09 -15.84
C VAL A 234 -11.68 0.80 -16.42
N TYR A 235 -11.20 1.77 -15.65
CA TYR A 235 -10.10 2.64 -16.06
C TYR A 235 -8.80 1.84 -16.26
N LEU A 236 -8.46 0.93 -15.34
CA LEU A 236 -7.25 0.12 -15.40
C LEU A 236 -7.27 -0.92 -16.54
N ILE A 237 -8.45 -1.41 -16.94
CA ILE A 237 -8.60 -2.21 -18.18
C ILE A 237 -8.18 -1.37 -19.39
N ARG A 238 -8.72 -0.14 -19.51
CA ARG A 238 -8.40 0.78 -20.61
C ARG A 238 -6.92 1.18 -20.63
N LYS A 239 -6.32 1.31 -19.46
CA LYS A 239 -4.88 1.58 -19.29
C LYS A 239 -4.00 0.36 -19.62
N GLY A 240 -4.56 -0.86 -19.60
CA GLY A 240 -3.85 -2.11 -19.87
C GLY A 240 -3.07 -2.67 -18.67
N THR A 241 -3.36 -2.19 -17.45
CA THR A 241 -2.74 -2.67 -16.20
C THR A 241 -3.63 -3.65 -15.42
N MET A 242 -4.87 -3.88 -15.86
CA MET A 242 -5.75 -4.89 -15.28
C MET A 242 -6.44 -5.70 -16.37
N SER A 243 -6.47 -7.04 -16.22
CA SER A 243 -7.22 -7.89 -17.13
C SER A 243 -8.74 -7.75 -16.91
N TRP A 244 -9.52 -7.88 -17.97
CA TRP A 244 -10.98 -7.79 -17.87
C TRP A 244 -11.57 -8.86 -16.96
N LYS A 245 -11.00 -10.07 -16.93
CA LYS A 245 -11.44 -11.17 -16.04
C LYS A 245 -11.28 -10.81 -14.58
N ARG A 246 -10.09 -10.26 -14.22
CA ARG A 246 -9.83 -9.79 -12.86
C ARG A 246 -10.77 -8.65 -12.47
N ALA A 247 -10.92 -7.66 -13.33
CA ALA A 247 -11.79 -6.51 -13.09
C ALA A 247 -13.25 -6.93 -12.91
N ALA A 248 -13.78 -7.78 -13.81
CA ALA A 248 -15.17 -8.29 -13.72
C ALA A 248 -15.41 -9.05 -12.41
N ASN A 249 -14.51 -9.97 -12.05
CA ASN A 249 -14.60 -10.70 -10.77
C ASN A 249 -14.57 -9.77 -9.56
N LEU A 250 -13.67 -8.76 -9.58
CA LEU A 250 -13.53 -7.79 -8.51
C LEU A 250 -14.78 -6.92 -8.36
N MET A 251 -15.29 -6.37 -9.46
CA MET A 251 -16.51 -5.56 -9.49
C MET A 251 -17.71 -6.37 -9.00
N TRP A 252 -17.90 -7.57 -9.53
CA TRP A 252 -19.01 -8.46 -9.14
C TRP A 252 -18.99 -8.76 -7.64
N ARG A 253 -17.85 -9.22 -7.10
CA ARG A 253 -17.71 -9.54 -5.67
C ARG A 253 -18.02 -8.35 -4.78
N ASN A 254 -17.56 -7.14 -5.16
CA ASN A 254 -17.82 -5.93 -4.40
C ASN A 254 -19.31 -5.54 -4.43
N VAL A 255 -19.94 -5.56 -5.62
CA VAL A 255 -21.36 -5.23 -5.76
C VAL A 255 -22.22 -6.24 -5.01
N ALA A 256 -21.98 -7.54 -5.18
CA ALA A 256 -22.70 -8.59 -4.49
C ALA A 256 -22.57 -8.48 -2.97
N ALA A 257 -21.36 -8.23 -2.44
CA ALA A 257 -21.13 -8.03 -1.01
C ALA A 257 -21.83 -6.77 -0.47
N ASN A 258 -21.80 -5.66 -1.21
CA ASN A 258 -22.47 -4.43 -0.81
C ASN A 258 -24.00 -4.60 -0.83
N LEU A 259 -24.55 -5.29 -1.84
CA LEU A 259 -25.98 -5.56 -1.93
C LEU A 259 -26.44 -6.48 -0.78
N ALA A 260 -25.80 -7.64 -0.62
CA ALA A 260 -26.19 -8.60 0.42
C ALA A 260 -26.08 -8.02 1.83
N ARG A 261 -25.03 -7.24 2.12
CA ARG A 261 -24.81 -6.67 3.45
C ARG A 261 -25.46 -5.30 3.67
N SER A 262 -26.12 -4.72 2.67
CA SER A 262 -26.87 -3.46 2.84
C SER A 262 -28.09 -3.60 3.76
N PHE A 263 -28.61 -4.85 3.94
CA PHE A 263 -29.73 -5.16 4.81
C PHE A 263 -29.31 -5.24 6.29
N SER A 264 -28.09 -5.71 6.57
CA SER A 264 -27.48 -5.78 7.91
C SER A 264 -26.01 -5.37 7.81
N PRO A 265 -25.72 -4.04 7.71
CA PRO A 265 -24.37 -3.55 7.50
C PRO A 265 -23.51 -3.69 8.75
N GLU A 266 -22.24 -3.97 8.56
CA GLU A 266 -21.26 -3.92 9.62
C GLU A 266 -21.09 -2.47 10.13
N PRO A 267 -20.92 -2.24 11.45
CA PRO A 267 -20.82 -0.88 12.01
C PRO A 267 -19.67 -0.05 11.42
N TRP A 268 -18.61 -0.70 10.92
CA TRP A 268 -17.41 -0.06 10.39
C TRP A 268 -17.39 0.08 8.86
N ILE A 269 -18.48 -0.30 8.15
CA ILE A 269 -18.57 -0.20 6.68
C ILE A 269 -19.92 0.42 6.28
N ASP A 270 -19.87 1.53 5.58
CA ASP A 270 -21.04 2.11 4.92
C ASP A 270 -21.41 1.34 3.66
N ARG A 271 -22.10 0.19 3.83
CA ARG A 271 -22.54 -0.68 2.73
C ARG A 271 -23.54 -0.01 1.80
N ARG A 272 -24.46 0.77 2.39
CA ARG A 272 -25.48 1.49 1.62
C ARG A 272 -24.89 2.60 0.77
N GLY A 273 -23.96 3.37 1.32
CA GLY A 273 -23.20 4.36 0.57
C GLY A 273 -22.38 3.71 -0.55
N ARG A 274 -21.71 2.57 -0.27
CA ARG A 274 -20.97 1.83 -1.31
C ARG A 274 -21.88 1.33 -2.43
N LEU A 275 -23.05 0.79 -2.12
CA LEU A 275 -24.01 0.35 -3.13
C LEU A 275 -24.50 1.53 -3.97
N ARG A 276 -24.80 2.68 -3.34
CA ARG A 276 -25.16 3.92 -4.05
C ARG A 276 -24.03 4.36 -5.01
N GLY A 277 -22.79 4.33 -4.54
CA GLY A 277 -21.61 4.63 -5.34
C GLY A 277 -21.44 3.68 -6.53
N ASN A 278 -21.65 2.36 -6.31
CA ASN A 278 -21.62 1.37 -7.39
C ASN A 278 -22.68 1.69 -8.46
N MET A 279 -23.92 2.02 -8.07
CA MET A 279 -25.00 2.38 -9.01
C MET A 279 -24.64 3.64 -9.83
N LEU A 280 -24.12 4.69 -9.18
CA LEU A 280 -23.69 5.90 -9.87
C LEU A 280 -22.58 5.59 -10.90
N ALA A 281 -21.62 4.74 -10.56
CA ALA A 281 -20.53 4.37 -11.45
C ALA A 281 -21.05 3.57 -12.67
N VAL A 282 -22.01 2.67 -12.49
CA VAL A 282 -22.65 1.92 -13.58
C VAL A 282 -23.43 2.87 -14.50
N ILE A 283 -24.18 3.83 -13.95
CA ILE A 283 -24.88 4.84 -14.73
C ILE A 283 -23.90 5.70 -15.54
N ASP A 284 -22.81 6.16 -14.91
CA ASP A 284 -21.79 6.94 -15.61
C ASP A 284 -21.06 6.12 -16.67
N LEU A 285 -20.86 4.82 -16.43
CA LEU A 285 -20.28 3.90 -17.42
C LEU A 285 -21.21 3.75 -18.65
N ALA A 286 -22.50 3.52 -18.43
CA ALA A 286 -23.49 3.42 -19.51
C ALA A 286 -23.60 4.72 -20.32
N ARG A 287 -23.32 5.87 -19.70
CA ARG A 287 -23.32 7.19 -20.37
C ARG A 287 -21.95 7.56 -20.96
N GLY A 288 -20.97 6.68 -20.94
CA GLY A 288 -19.62 6.96 -21.45
C GLY A 288 -18.81 7.98 -20.64
N ARG A 289 -19.22 8.29 -19.40
CA ARG A 289 -18.62 9.34 -18.52
C ARG A 289 -17.87 8.78 -17.33
N SER A 290 -17.70 7.46 -17.22
CA SER A 290 -17.00 6.82 -16.10
C SER A 290 -15.52 7.26 -16.04
N SER A 291 -15.13 7.83 -14.92
CA SER A 291 -13.76 8.26 -14.62
C SER A 291 -13.49 8.13 -13.12
N PRO A 292 -12.31 7.63 -12.69
CA PRO A 292 -11.94 7.60 -11.27
C PRO A 292 -12.02 8.98 -10.61
N ARG A 293 -11.66 10.05 -11.35
CA ARG A 293 -11.68 11.43 -10.83
C ARG A 293 -13.08 11.96 -10.51
N ARG A 294 -14.13 11.30 -10.95
CA ARG A 294 -15.52 11.68 -10.63
C ARG A 294 -15.78 11.70 -9.13
N ILE A 295 -15.05 10.87 -8.33
CA ILE A 295 -15.19 10.87 -6.87
C ILE A 295 -14.81 12.19 -6.19
N LEU A 296 -14.06 13.07 -6.85
CA LEU A 296 -13.77 14.42 -6.34
C LEU A 296 -15.02 15.29 -6.21
N GLN A 297 -16.06 14.97 -6.98
CA GLN A 297 -17.34 15.71 -7.04
C GLN A 297 -18.47 15.01 -6.27
N LEU A 298 -18.21 13.81 -5.69
CA LEU A 298 -19.17 13.07 -4.89
C LEU A 298 -19.00 13.42 -3.40
N SER A 299 -20.09 13.46 -2.67
CA SER A 299 -20.13 13.66 -1.21
C SER A 299 -20.37 12.34 -0.48
#